data_d1c00e144bc920ef1ace4bae6d6a60a5
#
_entry.id   d1c00e144bc920ef1ace4bae6d6a60a5
#
_cell.length_a   1.000
_cell.length_b   1.000
_cell.length_c   1.000
_cell.angle_alpha   90.00
_cell.angle_beta   90.00
_cell.angle_gamma   90.00
#
_symmetry.space_group_name_H-M   'P 1'
#
loop_
_entity.id
_entity.type
_entity.pdbx_description
1 polymer ?
#
loop_
_entity_poly.entity_id
_entity_poly.type
_entity_poly.pdbx_seq_one_letter_code
_entity_poly.pdbx_strand_id
1 'polypeptide(L)'
;MTTVIENDSQKSGRLEVGTPLLEVKDLHVEFHTRDGVAKAVNGVNYSVAAGETLAVLGESGSGKSVTAQTIMGILDMPPGKVTQGEILYRGQDMLKMSNEERRKIRGRKIAMIFQDALSALNPVLSVGYQLGEMFRVHQGVSKAEAKAKAIELMDRVRIPAAKERVNDYPHQFSGGMRQRIMIAMALSLQPDLIIADEPTTALDVTVQAQVMDLLAELQAEYNMGLILITHDLGVVADVADKIAVMYEGRRGEGGPVADNYKHPAHPHTRRLLDS
;
A
#
# COMPACT_ATOMS: atom_id res chain seq x y z
N MET A 1 22.89 -38.02 14.72
CA MET A 1 21.81 -37.05 15.06
C MET A 1 21.62 -36.15 13.87
N THR A 2 20.67 -36.49 13.04
CA THR A 2 20.41 -35.84 11.76
C THR A 2 19.34 -34.77 12.01
N THR A 3 19.73 -33.50 11.96
CA THR A 3 18.85 -32.38 12.11
C THR A 3 18.00 -32.26 10.84
N VAL A 4 16.73 -32.55 10.94
CA VAL A 4 15.73 -32.36 9.88
C VAL A 4 15.58 -30.85 9.68
N ILE A 5 16.03 -30.37 8.54
CA ILE A 5 15.67 -29.04 8.04
C ILE A 5 14.24 -29.17 7.55
N GLU A 6 13.28 -28.76 8.34
CA GLU A 6 11.91 -28.63 7.90
C GLU A 6 11.83 -27.59 6.77
N ASN A 7 11.42 -28.11 5.64
CA ASN A 7 11.15 -27.39 4.41
C ASN A 7 9.89 -26.56 4.62
N ASP A 8 10.04 -25.26 4.91
CA ASP A 8 8.96 -24.28 5.08
C ASP A 8 8.45 -23.79 3.70
N SER A 9 8.19 -24.75 2.81
CA SER A 9 7.53 -24.52 1.54
C SER A 9 6.07 -24.96 1.63
N GLN A 10 5.17 -23.97 1.51
CA GLN A 10 3.74 -24.13 1.27
C GLN A 10 2.84 -24.39 2.51
N LYS A 11 2.62 -23.35 3.28
CA LYS A 11 1.26 -23.03 3.74
C LYS A 11 0.95 -21.61 3.28
N SER A 12 0.33 -21.49 2.12
CA SER A 12 -0.46 -20.30 1.76
C SER A 12 -1.76 -20.34 2.58
N GLY A 13 -1.62 -20.27 3.89
CA GLY A 13 -2.74 -20.08 4.78
C GLY A 13 -3.09 -18.59 4.71
N ARG A 14 -4.33 -18.26 4.31
CA ARG A 14 -4.89 -16.94 4.55
C ARG A 14 -4.67 -16.59 6.00
N LEU A 15 -4.25 -15.35 6.26
CA LEU A 15 -4.10 -14.85 7.62
C LEU A 15 -5.47 -14.86 8.30
N GLU A 16 -5.48 -15.17 9.59
CA GLU A 16 -6.68 -14.97 10.38
C GLU A 16 -6.93 -13.48 10.56
N VAL A 17 -8.18 -13.06 10.38
CA VAL A 17 -8.61 -11.68 10.60
C VAL A 17 -8.24 -11.25 12.01
N GLY A 18 -7.67 -10.05 12.13
CA GLY A 18 -7.21 -9.53 13.42
C GLY A 18 -5.76 -9.86 13.78
N THR A 19 -5.06 -10.70 12.99
CA THR A 19 -3.62 -10.94 13.21
C THR A 19 -2.84 -9.62 13.04
N PRO A 20 -2.07 -9.16 14.05
CA PRO A 20 -1.27 -7.94 13.95
C PRO A 20 -0.26 -8.03 12.79
N LEU A 21 -0.28 -7.08 11.87
CA LEU A 21 0.61 -7.03 10.71
C LEU A 21 1.68 -5.97 10.85
N LEU A 22 1.26 -4.72 11.00
CA LEU A 22 2.14 -3.58 11.05
C LEU A 22 1.83 -2.71 12.26
N GLU A 23 2.89 -2.32 12.97
CA GLU A 23 2.82 -1.31 14.02
C GLU A 23 3.90 -0.26 13.77
N VAL A 24 3.49 1.00 13.65
CA VAL A 24 4.38 2.16 13.62
C VAL A 24 4.34 2.79 14.99
N LYS A 25 5.49 2.92 15.64
CA LYS A 25 5.62 3.42 17.00
C LYS A 25 6.59 4.60 17.04
N ASP A 26 6.08 5.74 17.47
CA ASP A 26 6.85 6.97 17.69
C ASP A 26 7.83 7.31 16.57
N LEU A 27 7.35 7.19 15.32
CA LEU A 27 8.17 7.37 14.13
C LEU A 27 8.48 8.85 13.90
N HIS A 28 9.76 9.17 13.73
CA HIS A 28 10.27 10.48 13.36
C HIS A 28 11.12 10.40 12.11
N VAL A 29 10.80 11.26 11.13
CA VAL A 29 11.54 11.37 9.86
C VAL A 29 11.84 12.84 9.58
N GLU A 30 13.09 13.13 9.28
CA GLU A 30 13.57 14.47 8.96
C GLU A 30 14.23 14.48 7.58
N PHE A 31 14.14 15.63 6.90
CA PHE A 31 14.91 15.91 5.69
C PHE A 31 15.98 16.94 5.98
N HIS A 32 17.23 16.55 5.77
CA HIS A 32 18.41 17.39 5.97
C HIS A 32 18.82 17.99 4.63
N THR A 33 18.45 19.24 4.39
CA THR A 33 18.76 19.99 3.18
C THR A 33 19.77 21.11 3.46
N ARG A 34 20.23 21.77 2.40
CA ARG A 34 21.14 22.93 2.54
C ARG A 34 20.47 24.10 3.26
N ASP A 35 19.14 24.21 3.19
CA ASP A 35 18.34 25.28 3.76
C ASP A 35 17.91 24.99 5.21
N GLY A 36 18.24 23.80 5.73
CA GLY A 36 17.93 23.40 7.09
C GLY A 36 17.31 22.01 7.23
N VAL A 37 16.76 21.73 8.41
CA VAL A 37 16.13 20.45 8.76
C VAL A 37 14.62 20.62 8.77
N ALA A 38 13.93 19.85 7.92
CA ALA A 38 12.47 19.78 7.87
C ALA A 38 11.98 18.49 8.55
N LYS A 39 11.15 18.62 9.57
CA LYS A 39 10.53 17.48 10.28
C LYS A 39 9.26 17.06 9.55
N ALA A 40 9.36 16.04 8.71
CA ALA A 40 8.24 15.56 7.92
C ALA A 40 7.31 14.61 8.70
N VAL A 41 7.88 13.83 9.63
CA VAL A 41 7.14 12.92 10.53
C VAL A 41 7.67 13.14 11.94
N ASN A 42 6.77 13.30 12.91
CA ASN A 42 7.13 13.73 14.25
C ASN A 42 6.28 13.02 15.32
N GLY A 43 6.61 11.76 15.61
CA GLY A 43 5.97 10.95 16.63
C GLY A 43 4.67 10.26 16.15
N VAL A 44 4.67 9.71 14.92
CA VAL A 44 3.49 9.02 14.37
C VAL A 44 3.36 7.62 14.96
N ASN A 45 2.12 7.28 15.35
CA ASN A 45 1.74 5.99 15.89
C ASN A 45 0.47 5.49 15.23
N TYR A 46 0.50 4.31 14.61
CA TYR A 46 -0.69 3.58 14.17
C TYR A 46 -0.38 2.09 13.94
N SER A 47 -1.42 1.30 13.85
CA SER A 47 -1.30 -0.13 13.57
C SER A 47 -2.40 -0.61 12.64
N VAL A 48 -2.13 -1.69 11.91
CA VAL A 48 -3.09 -2.38 11.07
C VAL A 48 -2.94 -3.89 11.24
N ALA A 49 -4.07 -4.59 11.28
CA ALA A 49 -4.15 -6.03 11.36
C ALA A 49 -4.60 -6.66 10.03
N ALA A 50 -4.51 -7.99 9.93
CA ALA A 50 -5.05 -8.74 8.81
C ALA A 50 -6.57 -8.56 8.71
N GLY A 51 -7.07 -8.31 7.51
CA GLY A 51 -8.49 -8.05 7.24
C GLY A 51 -8.97 -6.67 7.69
N GLU A 52 -8.09 -5.79 8.18
CA GLU A 52 -8.42 -4.45 8.64
C GLU A 52 -8.01 -3.40 7.63
N THR A 53 -8.85 -2.38 7.44
CA THR A 53 -8.56 -1.19 6.66
C THR A 53 -8.34 0.01 7.58
N LEU A 54 -7.12 0.56 7.55
CA LEU A 54 -6.75 1.80 8.21
C LEU A 54 -6.72 2.93 7.18
N ALA A 55 -7.55 3.95 7.33
CA ALA A 55 -7.44 5.17 6.54
C ALA A 55 -6.52 6.19 7.22
N VAL A 56 -5.52 6.67 6.48
CA VAL A 56 -4.62 7.74 6.92
C VAL A 56 -5.01 9.02 6.21
N LEU A 57 -5.56 9.95 6.95
CA LEU A 57 -6.11 11.22 6.49
C LEU A 57 -5.19 12.39 6.84
N GLY A 58 -5.32 13.48 6.12
CA GLY A 58 -4.61 14.73 6.42
C GLY A 58 -4.37 15.58 5.19
N GLU A 59 -4.03 16.85 5.39
CA GLU A 59 -3.70 17.77 4.32
C GLU A 59 -2.43 17.36 3.56
N SER A 60 -2.23 17.93 2.37
CA SER A 60 -0.98 17.76 1.63
C SER A 60 0.21 18.25 2.48
N GLY A 61 1.29 17.49 2.46
CA GLY A 61 2.48 17.79 3.28
C GLY A 61 2.40 17.38 4.76
N SER A 62 1.31 16.74 5.21
CA SER A 62 1.19 16.27 6.61
C SER A 62 2.03 15.04 6.96
N GLY A 63 2.81 14.49 6.03
CA GLY A 63 3.73 13.37 6.26
C GLY A 63 3.19 11.98 5.93
N LYS A 64 1.98 11.85 5.36
CA LYS A 64 1.35 10.56 5.03
C LYS A 64 2.20 9.72 4.08
N SER A 65 2.51 10.26 2.92
CA SER A 65 3.32 9.57 1.90
C SER A 65 4.75 9.33 2.37
N VAL A 66 5.34 10.24 3.12
CA VAL A 66 6.67 10.05 3.72
C VAL A 66 6.66 8.87 4.68
N THR A 67 5.63 8.72 5.51
CA THR A 67 5.47 7.57 6.40
C THR A 67 5.34 6.27 5.60
N ALA A 68 4.51 6.25 4.55
CA ALA A 68 4.35 5.10 3.67
C ALA A 68 5.67 4.69 2.99
N GLN A 69 6.39 5.64 2.41
CA GLN A 69 7.70 5.42 1.78
C GLN A 69 8.74 4.92 2.78
N THR A 70 8.71 5.41 4.01
CA THR A 70 9.58 4.94 5.09
C THR A 70 9.29 3.48 5.44
N ILE A 71 8.02 3.10 5.58
CA ILE A 71 7.59 1.71 5.81
C ILE A 71 8.09 0.81 4.68
N MET A 72 7.89 1.24 3.44
CA MET A 72 8.36 0.51 2.25
C MET A 72 9.89 0.50 2.12
N GLY A 73 10.60 1.38 2.84
CA GLY A 73 12.05 1.54 2.71
C GLY A 73 12.48 2.02 1.33
N ILE A 74 11.66 2.86 0.70
CA ILE A 74 11.92 3.49 -0.61
C ILE A 74 12.14 5.01 -0.49
N LEU A 75 12.12 5.53 0.73
CA LEU A 75 12.48 6.93 0.97
C LEU A 75 13.95 7.15 0.63
N ASP A 76 14.24 8.20 -0.15
CA ASP A 76 15.60 8.59 -0.47
C ASP A 76 16.36 9.01 0.79
N MET A 77 17.39 8.28 1.14
CA MET A 77 18.24 8.55 2.29
C MET A 77 19.72 8.57 1.89
N PRO A 78 20.39 9.75 1.84
CA PRO A 78 19.93 11.11 2.08
C PRO A 78 19.04 11.67 0.95
N PRO A 79 18.26 12.79 1.12
CA PRO A 79 18.26 13.71 2.27
C PRO A 79 17.38 13.29 3.45
N GLY A 80 16.54 12.24 3.30
CA GLY A 80 15.70 11.71 4.38
C GLY A 80 16.53 11.01 5.46
N LYS A 81 16.08 11.06 6.70
CA LYS A 81 16.67 10.37 7.83
C LYS A 81 15.59 9.98 8.84
N VAL A 82 15.54 8.71 9.19
CA VAL A 82 14.77 8.24 10.35
C VAL A 82 15.59 8.53 11.60
N THR A 83 15.04 9.36 12.49
CA THR A 83 15.74 9.80 13.71
C THR A 83 15.30 9.07 14.95
N GLN A 84 14.06 8.54 14.98
CA GLN A 84 13.48 7.84 16.12
C GLN A 84 12.32 6.95 15.68
N GLY A 85 11.98 5.96 16.51
CA GLY A 85 10.80 5.11 16.38
C GLY A 85 11.09 3.71 15.88
N GLU A 86 10.03 2.94 15.73
CA GLU A 86 10.06 1.55 15.28
C GLU A 86 8.97 1.33 14.21
N ILE A 87 9.27 0.45 13.27
CA ILE A 87 8.31 -0.06 12.29
C ILE A 87 8.32 -1.59 12.42
N LEU A 88 7.33 -2.13 13.12
CA LEU A 88 7.24 -3.56 13.39
C LEU A 88 6.34 -4.23 12.35
N TYR A 89 6.91 -5.12 11.55
CA TYR A 89 6.16 -6.03 10.70
C TYR A 89 6.16 -7.41 11.37
N ARG A 90 4.98 -7.89 11.76
CA ARG A 90 4.80 -9.14 12.53
C ARG A 90 5.75 -9.21 13.73
N GLY A 91 5.89 -8.10 14.46
CA GLY A 91 6.73 -7.99 15.65
C GLY A 91 8.22 -7.79 15.39
N GLN A 92 8.69 -7.79 14.14
CA GLN A 92 10.09 -7.56 13.79
C GLN A 92 10.31 -6.13 13.29
N ASP A 93 11.26 -5.42 13.89
CA ASP A 93 11.57 -4.04 13.53
C ASP A 93 12.28 -3.95 12.17
N MET A 94 11.57 -3.47 11.17
CA MET A 94 12.06 -3.32 9.81
C MET A 94 13.22 -2.32 9.70
N LEU A 95 13.32 -1.36 10.61
CA LEU A 95 14.41 -0.37 10.62
C LEU A 95 15.76 -1.02 11.01
N LYS A 96 15.72 -2.11 11.76
CA LYS A 96 16.91 -2.88 12.19
C LYS A 96 17.30 -3.99 11.22
N MET A 97 16.47 -4.28 10.22
CA MET A 97 16.75 -5.31 9.22
C MET A 97 17.83 -4.87 8.23
N SER A 98 18.60 -5.82 7.74
CA SER A 98 19.49 -5.63 6.60
C SER A 98 18.72 -5.31 5.32
N ASN A 99 19.39 -4.77 4.31
CA ASN A 99 18.78 -4.52 3.01
C ASN A 99 18.24 -5.81 2.35
N GLU A 100 18.92 -6.93 2.57
CA GLU A 100 18.49 -8.23 2.02
C GLU A 100 17.22 -8.74 2.69
N GLU A 101 17.10 -8.63 4.01
CA GLU A 101 15.89 -8.99 4.74
C GLU A 101 14.70 -8.11 4.33
N ARG A 102 14.91 -6.80 4.22
CA ARG A 102 13.87 -5.87 3.72
C ARG A 102 13.43 -6.18 2.29
N ARG A 103 14.34 -6.62 1.40
CA ARG A 103 14.00 -7.06 0.03
C ARG A 103 13.06 -8.26 0.02
N LYS A 104 13.16 -9.16 0.98
CA LYS A 104 12.28 -10.34 1.10
C LYS A 104 10.86 -9.97 1.51
N ILE A 105 10.68 -8.82 2.18
CA ILE A 105 9.38 -8.31 2.62
C ILE A 105 8.76 -7.41 1.55
N ARG A 106 9.56 -6.51 0.97
CA ARG A 106 9.10 -5.52 -0.01
C ARG A 106 8.57 -6.18 -1.29
N GLY A 107 7.35 -5.79 -1.70
CA GLY A 107 6.67 -6.32 -2.88
C GLY A 107 6.09 -7.72 -2.70
N ARG A 108 6.58 -8.51 -1.73
CA ARG A 108 6.09 -9.88 -1.47
C ARG A 108 5.14 -9.95 -0.29
N LYS A 109 5.45 -9.24 0.79
CA LYS A 109 4.68 -9.25 2.04
C LYS A 109 3.98 -7.91 2.28
N ILE A 110 4.63 -6.83 1.93
CA ILE A 110 4.07 -5.48 1.92
C ILE A 110 4.24 -4.93 0.51
N ALA A 111 3.14 -4.56 -0.14
CA ALA A 111 3.14 -3.94 -1.46
C ALA A 111 2.57 -2.52 -1.38
N MET A 112 2.86 -1.71 -2.39
CA MET A 112 2.41 -0.33 -2.47
C MET A 112 1.73 -0.06 -3.81
N ILE A 113 0.61 0.67 -3.75
CA ILE A 113 -0.07 1.26 -4.89
C ILE A 113 0.22 2.75 -4.83
N PHE A 114 0.86 3.27 -5.88
CA PHE A 114 1.27 4.67 -5.97
C PHE A 114 0.14 5.56 -6.51
N GLN A 115 0.23 6.85 -6.20
CA GLN A 115 -0.73 7.85 -6.64
C GLN A 115 -0.84 7.95 -8.17
N ASP A 116 0.28 7.88 -8.88
CA ASP A 116 0.32 8.00 -10.33
C ASP A 116 0.69 6.67 -11.00
N ALA A 117 -0.33 6.01 -11.56
CA ALA A 117 -0.15 4.78 -12.31
C ALA A 117 0.67 4.96 -13.60
N LEU A 118 0.73 6.16 -14.15
CA LEU A 118 1.46 6.43 -15.37
C LEU A 118 2.97 6.45 -15.14
N SER A 119 3.40 7.00 -14.01
CA SER A 119 4.81 7.00 -13.62
C SER A 119 5.27 5.65 -13.05
N ALA A 120 4.35 4.85 -12.51
CA ALA A 120 4.66 3.54 -11.94
C ALA A 120 4.82 2.44 -13.01
N LEU A 121 4.16 2.57 -14.17
CA LEU A 121 4.25 1.63 -15.27
C LEU A 121 5.32 2.06 -16.28
N ASN A 122 6.18 1.13 -16.68
CA ASN A 122 7.17 1.41 -17.71
C ASN A 122 6.48 1.53 -19.09
N PRO A 123 6.54 2.70 -19.75
CA PRO A 123 5.78 2.94 -21.00
C PRO A 123 6.28 2.15 -22.20
N VAL A 124 7.51 1.65 -22.19
CA VAL A 124 8.13 0.91 -23.28
C VAL A 124 8.02 -0.62 -23.15
N LEU A 125 7.38 -1.10 -22.09
CA LEU A 125 7.12 -2.51 -21.85
C LEU A 125 5.62 -2.79 -21.87
N SER A 126 5.22 -3.94 -22.45
CA SER A 126 3.83 -4.35 -22.41
C SER A 126 3.36 -4.63 -20.97
N VAL A 127 2.07 -4.45 -20.73
CA VAL A 127 1.47 -4.70 -19.41
C VAL A 127 1.66 -6.16 -18.98
N GLY A 128 1.44 -7.11 -19.88
CA GLY A 128 1.66 -8.53 -19.58
C GLY A 128 3.10 -8.88 -19.27
N TYR A 129 4.06 -8.20 -19.88
CA TYR A 129 5.48 -8.38 -19.54
C TYR A 129 5.77 -7.92 -18.11
N GLN A 130 5.28 -6.74 -17.73
CA GLN A 130 5.50 -6.15 -16.41
C GLN A 130 4.82 -6.97 -15.31
N LEU A 131 3.56 -7.39 -15.49
CA LEU A 131 2.86 -8.28 -14.57
C LEU A 131 3.54 -9.65 -14.47
N GLY A 132 3.94 -10.22 -15.61
CA GLY A 132 4.63 -11.50 -15.67
C GLY A 132 6.02 -11.49 -15.06
N GLU A 133 6.70 -10.34 -15.04
CA GLU A 133 8.02 -10.18 -14.42
C GLU A 133 7.98 -10.49 -12.94
N MET A 134 6.93 -10.09 -12.22
CA MET A 134 6.76 -10.40 -10.80
C MET A 134 6.83 -11.91 -10.54
N PHE A 135 6.18 -12.72 -11.37
CA PHE A 135 6.20 -14.17 -11.24
C PHE A 135 7.54 -14.78 -11.67
N ARG A 136 8.14 -14.28 -12.75
CA ARG A 136 9.44 -14.80 -13.21
C ARG A 136 10.54 -14.55 -12.20
N VAL A 137 10.60 -13.34 -11.64
CA VAL A 137 11.65 -12.94 -10.70
C VAL A 137 11.48 -13.63 -9.34
N HIS A 138 10.25 -13.73 -8.84
CA HIS A 138 9.98 -14.19 -7.49
C HIS A 138 9.59 -15.67 -7.37
N GLN A 139 9.05 -16.27 -8.43
CA GLN A 139 8.61 -17.66 -8.45
C GLN A 139 9.39 -18.53 -9.44
N GLY A 140 10.25 -17.94 -10.28
CA GLY A 140 11.08 -18.67 -11.24
C GLY A 140 10.30 -19.37 -12.36
N VAL A 141 9.06 -18.94 -12.64
CA VAL A 141 8.21 -19.57 -13.66
C VAL A 141 8.66 -19.25 -15.09
N SER A 142 8.25 -20.05 -16.05
CA SER A 142 8.52 -19.84 -17.47
C SER A 142 7.83 -18.57 -18.00
N LYS A 143 8.30 -18.07 -19.16
CA LYS A 143 7.65 -16.92 -19.83
C LYS A 143 6.18 -17.20 -20.18
N ALA A 144 5.87 -18.42 -20.62
CA ALA A 144 4.51 -18.80 -21.00
C ALA A 144 3.59 -18.84 -19.76
N GLU A 145 4.06 -19.41 -18.67
CA GLU A 145 3.33 -19.45 -17.40
C GLU A 145 3.16 -18.04 -16.81
N ALA A 146 4.20 -17.21 -16.84
CA ALA A 146 4.13 -15.83 -16.40
C ALA A 146 3.09 -15.03 -17.18
N LYS A 147 2.99 -15.23 -18.50
CA LYS A 147 1.97 -14.61 -19.35
C LYS A 147 0.56 -15.07 -18.98
N ALA A 148 0.37 -16.37 -18.74
CA ALA A 148 -0.92 -16.90 -18.30
C ALA A 148 -1.36 -16.29 -16.97
N LYS A 149 -0.47 -16.22 -15.99
CA LYS A 149 -0.72 -15.57 -14.68
C LYS A 149 -1.01 -14.07 -14.84
N ALA A 150 -0.34 -13.38 -15.77
CA ALA A 150 -0.61 -11.97 -16.07
C ALA A 150 -2.04 -11.78 -16.61
N ILE A 151 -2.50 -12.65 -17.50
CA ILE A 151 -3.88 -12.61 -18.03
C ILE A 151 -4.88 -12.84 -16.89
N GLU A 152 -4.65 -13.83 -16.02
CA GLU A 152 -5.52 -14.10 -14.87
C GLU A 152 -5.61 -12.88 -13.93
N LEU A 153 -4.49 -12.19 -13.68
CA LEU A 153 -4.49 -10.96 -12.89
C LEU A 153 -5.25 -9.82 -13.58
N MET A 154 -5.09 -9.66 -14.88
CA MET A 154 -5.82 -8.64 -15.65
C MET A 154 -7.33 -8.91 -15.61
N ASP A 155 -7.76 -10.15 -15.76
CA ASP A 155 -9.16 -10.55 -15.60
C ASP A 155 -9.65 -10.26 -14.17
N ARG A 156 -8.84 -10.58 -13.16
CA ARG A 156 -9.14 -10.37 -11.75
C ARG A 156 -9.42 -8.91 -11.42
N VAL A 157 -8.67 -7.99 -12.00
CA VAL A 157 -8.87 -6.55 -11.85
C VAL A 157 -9.83 -5.97 -12.89
N ARG A 158 -10.61 -6.83 -13.55
CA ARG A 158 -11.67 -6.45 -14.47
C ARG A 158 -11.19 -5.63 -15.69
N ILE A 159 -10.03 -5.99 -16.24
CA ILE A 159 -9.58 -5.48 -17.54
C ILE A 159 -10.33 -6.23 -18.64
N PRO A 160 -11.12 -5.55 -19.49
CA PRO A 160 -11.85 -6.23 -20.56
C PRO A 160 -10.91 -6.79 -21.60
N ALA A 161 -11.23 -7.98 -22.13
CA ALA A 161 -10.44 -8.65 -23.17
C ALA A 161 -8.96 -8.84 -22.77
N ALA A 162 -8.71 -9.31 -21.53
CA ALA A 162 -7.35 -9.40 -20.97
C ALA A 162 -6.41 -10.23 -21.83
N LYS A 163 -6.89 -11.34 -22.40
CA LYS A 163 -6.11 -12.23 -23.27
C LYS A 163 -5.61 -11.55 -24.53
N GLU A 164 -6.43 -10.74 -25.14
CA GLU A 164 -6.10 -9.97 -26.34
C GLU A 164 -5.19 -8.79 -26.01
N ARG A 165 -5.41 -8.16 -24.85
CA ARG A 165 -4.75 -6.92 -24.45
C ARG A 165 -3.48 -7.10 -23.61
N VAL A 166 -3.13 -8.32 -23.27
CA VAL A 166 -1.92 -8.61 -22.45
C VAL A 166 -0.62 -8.09 -23.06
N ASN A 167 -0.58 -7.94 -24.39
CA ASN A 167 0.59 -7.39 -25.09
C ASN A 167 0.50 -5.87 -25.32
N ASP A 168 -0.60 -5.22 -24.91
CA ASP A 168 -0.76 -3.76 -25.02
C ASP A 168 0.18 -3.04 -24.04
N TYR A 169 0.49 -1.78 -24.40
CA TYR A 169 1.34 -0.89 -23.61
C TYR A 169 0.50 0.01 -22.70
N PRO A 170 1.09 0.56 -21.62
CA PRO A 170 0.35 1.39 -20.67
C PRO A 170 -0.47 2.53 -21.28
N HIS A 171 0.05 3.19 -22.31
CA HIS A 171 -0.63 4.30 -23.00
C HIS A 171 -1.90 3.89 -23.76
N GLN A 172 -2.09 2.60 -24.03
CA GLN A 172 -3.27 2.06 -24.70
C GLN A 172 -4.44 1.80 -23.73
N PHE A 173 -4.23 2.00 -22.43
CA PHE A 173 -5.23 1.82 -21.38
C PHE A 173 -5.70 3.16 -20.82
N SER A 174 -6.98 3.24 -20.42
CA SER A 174 -7.52 4.41 -19.72
C SER A 174 -6.85 4.60 -18.34
N GLY A 175 -7.03 5.77 -17.73
CA GLY A 175 -6.51 6.04 -16.38
C GLY A 175 -6.96 5.01 -15.35
N GLY A 176 -8.25 4.71 -15.30
CA GLY A 176 -8.81 3.71 -14.40
C GLY A 176 -8.30 2.29 -14.67
N MET A 177 -8.10 1.92 -15.94
CA MET A 177 -7.50 0.63 -16.29
C MET A 177 -6.04 0.55 -15.84
N ARG A 178 -5.24 1.60 -16.06
CA ARG A 178 -3.86 1.66 -15.55
C ARG A 178 -3.80 1.51 -14.04
N GLN A 179 -4.72 2.16 -13.32
CA GLN A 179 -4.83 2.03 -11.88
C GLN A 179 -5.14 0.58 -11.47
N ARG A 180 -6.08 -0.09 -12.14
CA ARG A 180 -6.38 -1.50 -11.90
C ARG A 180 -5.19 -2.42 -12.22
N ILE A 181 -4.42 -2.14 -13.26
CA ILE A 181 -3.18 -2.86 -13.57
C ILE A 181 -2.15 -2.69 -12.46
N MET A 182 -2.01 -1.50 -11.90
CA MET A 182 -1.11 -1.27 -10.76
C MET A 182 -1.58 -2.03 -9.51
N ILE A 183 -2.87 -2.10 -9.26
CA ILE A 183 -3.45 -2.97 -8.21
C ILE A 183 -3.10 -4.44 -8.48
N ALA A 184 -3.23 -4.91 -9.72
CA ALA A 184 -2.85 -6.27 -10.10
C ALA A 184 -1.37 -6.56 -9.83
N MET A 185 -0.48 -5.60 -10.13
CA MET A 185 0.95 -5.73 -9.80
C MET A 185 1.17 -5.87 -8.29
N ALA A 186 0.54 -5.03 -7.48
CA ALA A 186 0.64 -5.09 -6.03
C ALA A 186 0.14 -6.44 -5.47
N LEU A 187 -0.91 -7.00 -6.06
CA LEU A 187 -1.52 -8.28 -5.66
C LEU A 187 -0.79 -9.52 -6.16
N SER A 188 0.08 -9.39 -7.15
CA SER A 188 0.68 -10.51 -7.90
C SER A 188 1.31 -11.58 -7.02
N LEU A 189 1.91 -11.19 -5.90
CA LEU A 189 2.56 -12.09 -4.95
C LEU A 189 1.75 -12.32 -3.67
N GLN A 190 0.48 -11.93 -3.66
CA GLN A 190 -0.46 -12.08 -2.54
C GLN A 190 0.13 -11.54 -1.22
N PRO A 191 0.37 -10.22 -1.13
CA PRO A 191 0.96 -9.63 0.06
C PRO A 191 0.03 -9.71 1.27
N ASP A 192 0.61 -9.65 2.46
CA ASP A 192 -0.15 -9.58 3.71
C ASP A 192 -0.75 -8.18 3.94
N LEU A 193 -0.07 -7.14 3.41
CA LEU A 193 -0.43 -5.74 3.58
C LEU A 193 -0.26 -4.97 2.26
N ILE A 194 -1.25 -4.14 1.93
CA ILE A 194 -1.15 -3.14 0.86
C ILE A 194 -1.20 -1.73 1.47
N ILE A 195 -0.31 -0.87 1.00
CA ILE A 195 -0.35 0.57 1.25
C ILE A 195 -0.78 1.25 -0.06
N ALA A 196 -1.98 1.83 -0.08
CA ALA A 196 -2.50 2.57 -1.23
C ALA A 196 -2.37 4.08 -0.96
N ASP A 197 -1.45 4.73 -1.67
CA ASP A 197 -1.18 6.16 -1.52
C ASP A 197 -1.98 6.94 -2.56
N GLU A 198 -3.08 7.53 -2.13
CA GLU A 198 -4.03 8.30 -2.97
C GLU A 198 -4.40 7.59 -4.29
N PRO A 199 -4.92 6.36 -4.23
CA PRO A 199 -5.03 5.49 -5.40
C PRO A 199 -6.03 5.97 -6.45
N THR A 200 -6.80 7.02 -6.17
CA THR A 200 -7.90 7.47 -7.04
C THR A 200 -7.86 8.96 -7.37
N THR A 201 -6.86 9.71 -6.91
CA THR A 201 -6.80 11.19 -7.01
C THR A 201 -6.89 11.72 -8.44
N ALA A 202 -6.45 10.98 -9.45
CA ALA A 202 -6.47 11.40 -10.86
C ALA A 202 -7.66 10.81 -11.66
N LEU A 203 -8.67 10.24 -10.99
CA LEU A 203 -9.80 9.56 -11.62
C LEU A 203 -11.10 10.36 -11.42
N ASP A 204 -12.03 10.21 -12.36
CA ASP A 204 -13.39 10.70 -12.17
C ASP A 204 -14.13 9.90 -11.09
N VAL A 205 -15.17 10.51 -10.50
CA VAL A 205 -15.89 9.96 -9.34
C VAL A 205 -16.42 8.54 -9.58
N THR A 206 -16.93 8.26 -10.77
CA THR A 206 -17.49 6.93 -11.11
C THR A 206 -16.39 5.87 -11.15
N VAL A 207 -15.27 6.19 -11.79
CA VAL A 207 -14.11 5.28 -11.88
C VAL A 207 -13.44 5.12 -10.52
N GLN A 208 -13.38 6.20 -9.73
CA GLN A 208 -12.89 6.17 -8.34
C GLN A 208 -13.67 5.14 -7.51
N ALA A 209 -15.00 5.20 -7.52
CA ALA A 209 -15.84 4.23 -6.80
C ALA A 209 -15.55 2.79 -7.24
N GLN A 210 -15.46 2.53 -8.54
CA GLN A 210 -15.16 1.20 -9.08
C GLN A 210 -13.78 0.66 -8.67
N VAL A 211 -12.77 1.53 -8.56
CA VAL A 211 -11.42 1.15 -8.12
C VAL A 211 -11.43 0.84 -6.63
N MET A 212 -12.15 1.62 -5.84
CA MET A 212 -12.26 1.40 -4.40
C MET A 212 -13.05 0.13 -4.06
N ASP A 213 -14.16 -0.14 -4.75
CA ASP A 213 -14.92 -1.38 -4.62
C ASP A 213 -14.04 -2.60 -4.93
N LEU A 214 -13.29 -2.54 -6.03
CA LEU A 214 -12.36 -3.61 -6.39
C LEU A 214 -11.31 -3.84 -5.29
N LEU A 215 -10.72 -2.78 -4.76
CA LEU A 215 -9.71 -2.88 -3.71
C LEU A 215 -10.29 -3.49 -2.42
N ALA A 216 -11.51 -3.10 -2.04
CA ALA A 216 -12.20 -3.62 -0.88
C ALA A 216 -12.55 -5.12 -1.05
N GLU A 217 -13.04 -5.53 -2.22
CA GLU A 217 -13.29 -6.95 -2.53
C GLU A 217 -12.02 -7.80 -2.40
N LEU A 218 -10.92 -7.32 -2.99
CA LEU A 218 -9.64 -8.03 -2.97
C LEU A 218 -9.05 -8.09 -1.56
N GLN A 219 -9.17 -7.01 -0.79
CA GLN A 219 -8.77 -6.97 0.60
C GLN A 219 -9.51 -8.02 1.43
N ALA A 220 -10.84 -8.11 1.29
CA ALA A 220 -11.66 -9.08 2.00
C ALA A 220 -11.35 -10.53 1.56
N GLU A 221 -11.18 -10.75 0.26
CA GLU A 221 -10.91 -12.09 -0.28
C GLU A 221 -9.58 -12.67 0.22
N TYR A 222 -8.55 -11.85 0.28
CA TYR A 222 -7.21 -12.29 0.70
C TYR A 222 -6.94 -12.12 2.19
N ASN A 223 -7.88 -11.55 2.96
CA ASN A 223 -7.72 -11.17 4.37
C ASN A 223 -6.48 -10.30 4.62
N MET A 224 -6.09 -9.50 3.64
CA MET A 224 -4.93 -8.63 3.77
C MET A 224 -5.27 -7.37 4.57
N GLY A 225 -4.28 -6.80 5.24
CA GLY A 225 -4.39 -5.45 5.77
C GLY A 225 -4.33 -4.42 4.66
N LEU A 226 -5.04 -3.31 4.83
CA LEU A 226 -5.00 -2.18 3.90
C LEU A 226 -4.72 -0.88 4.67
N ILE A 227 -3.69 -0.15 4.25
CA ILE A 227 -3.50 1.25 4.64
C ILE A 227 -3.89 2.10 3.44
N LEU A 228 -4.98 2.85 3.58
CA LEU A 228 -5.49 3.75 2.56
C LEU A 228 -5.15 5.20 2.92
N ILE A 229 -4.23 5.79 2.18
CA ILE A 229 -3.91 7.21 2.30
C ILE A 229 -4.82 7.97 1.34
N THR A 230 -5.61 8.88 1.86
CA THR A 230 -6.53 9.70 1.06
C THR A 230 -6.85 11.01 1.79
N HIS A 231 -7.38 11.97 1.04
CA HIS A 231 -7.99 13.18 1.57
C HIS A 231 -9.53 13.17 1.40
N ASP A 232 -10.08 12.12 0.77
CA ASP A 232 -11.50 11.97 0.52
C ASP A 232 -12.19 11.19 1.65
N LEU A 233 -12.94 11.91 2.46
CA LEU A 233 -13.67 11.35 3.60
C LEU A 233 -14.88 10.52 3.21
N GLY A 234 -15.50 10.79 2.05
CA GLY A 234 -16.60 9.99 1.54
C GLY A 234 -16.17 8.53 1.30
N VAL A 235 -15.01 8.36 0.68
CA VAL A 235 -14.41 7.03 0.46
C VAL A 235 -14.09 6.32 1.77
N VAL A 236 -13.59 7.06 2.77
CA VAL A 236 -13.18 6.49 4.06
C VAL A 236 -14.37 5.93 4.84
N ALA A 237 -15.50 6.64 4.82
CA ALA A 237 -16.70 6.22 5.55
C ALA A 237 -17.20 4.83 5.13
N ASP A 238 -17.01 4.48 3.86
CA ASP A 238 -17.53 3.24 3.28
C ASP A 238 -16.57 2.04 3.44
N VAL A 239 -15.25 2.30 3.50
CA VAL A 239 -14.26 1.21 3.41
C VAL A 239 -13.35 1.06 4.63
N ALA A 240 -13.24 2.05 5.50
CA ALA A 240 -12.27 2.00 6.60
C ALA A 240 -12.88 1.49 7.91
N ASP A 241 -12.12 0.67 8.63
CA ASP A 241 -12.44 0.25 10.00
C ASP A 241 -11.95 1.27 11.03
N LYS A 242 -10.76 1.83 10.76
CA LYS A 242 -10.08 2.80 11.62
C LYS A 242 -9.57 3.98 10.81
N ILE A 243 -9.41 5.11 11.47
CA ILE A 243 -8.73 6.29 10.92
C ILE A 243 -7.53 6.71 11.76
N ALA A 244 -6.57 7.33 11.08
CA ALA A 244 -5.49 8.10 11.69
C ALA A 244 -5.40 9.43 10.95
N VAL A 245 -5.70 10.52 11.64
CA VAL A 245 -5.61 11.87 11.06
C VAL A 245 -4.22 12.42 11.34
N MET A 246 -3.51 12.80 10.29
CA MET A 246 -2.18 13.39 10.36
C MET A 246 -2.23 14.89 10.13
N TYR A 247 -1.53 15.62 10.97
CA TYR A 247 -1.38 17.07 10.88
C TYR A 247 0.06 17.46 11.25
N GLU A 248 0.72 18.24 10.41
CA GLU A 248 2.10 18.71 10.62
C GLU A 248 3.08 17.60 11.07
N GLY A 249 3.03 16.47 10.40
CA GLY A 249 3.88 15.32 10.69
C GLY A 249 3.51 14.53 11.95
N ARG A 250 2.39 14.85 12.61
CA ARG A 250 1.91 14.17 13.83
C ARG A 250 0.57 13.50 13.59
N ARG A 251 0.28 12.46 14.36
CA ARG A 251 -1.08 11.95 14.47
C ARG A 251 -1.87 12.84 15.43
N GLY A 252 -2.88 13.55 14.92
CA GLY A 252 -3.76 14.39 15.73
C GLY A 252 -4.86 13.58 16.40
N GLU A 253 -5.52 12.71 15.65
CA GLU A 253 -6.66 11.92 16.09
C GLU A 253 -6.61 10.52 15.45
N GLY A 254 -7.34 9.55 16.03
CA GLY A 254 -7.48 8.23 15.46
C GLY A 254 -8.26 7.27 16.33
N GLY A 255 -8.74 6.21 15.71
CA GLY A 255 -9.57 5.19 16.32
C GLY A 255 -10.59 4.62 15.35
N PRO A 256 -11.63 3.92 15.84
CA PRO A 256 -12.71 3.44 15.01
C PRO A 256 -13.37 4.57 14.20
N VAL A 257 -13.72 4.30 12.95
CA VAL A 257 -14.35 5.29 12.06
C VAL A 257 -15.62 5.85 12.69
N ALA A 258 -16.48 4.98 13.22
CA ALA A 258 -17.78 5.37 13.78
C ALA A 258 -17.68 6.43 14.89
N ASP A 259 -16.63 6.38 15.71
CA ASP A 259 -16.42 7.30 16.83
C ASP A 259 -15.94 8.67 16.35
N ASN A 260 -15.01 8.66 15.38
CA ASN A 260 -14.41 9.89 14.85
C ASN A 260 -15.36 10.69 13.93
N TYR A 261 -16.27 10.02 13.21
CA TYR A 261 -17.30 10.69 12.41
C TYR A 261 -18.40 11.32 13.25
N LYS A 262 -18.83 10.64 14.34
CA LYS A 262 -19.89 11.14 15.21
C LYS A 262 -19.42 12.24 16.17
N HIS A 263 -18.20 12.13 16.65
CA HIS A 263 -17.65 12.98 17.69
C HIS A 263 -16.18 13.38 17.40
N PRO A 264 -15.92 14.15 16.31
CA PRO A 264 -14.58 14.60 16.01
C PRO A 264 -14.06 15.51 17.13
N ALA A 265 -13.03 15.03 17.83
CA ALA A 265 -12.46 15.76 18.98
C ALA A 265 -11.46 16.84 18.52
N HIS A 266 -10.72 16.59 17.43
CA HIS A 266 -9.71 17.51 16.98
C HIS A 266 -10.28 18.53 15.97
N PRO A 267 -9.97 19.84 16.12
CA PRO A 267 -10.48 20.88 15.21
C PRO A 267 -10.17 20.63 13.72
N HIS A 268 -9.06 19.98 13.45
CA HIS A 268 -8.61 19.65 12.10
C HIS A 268 -9.47 18.55 11.46
N THR A 269 -9.85 17.54 12.24
CA THR A 269 -10.79 16.49 11.81
C THR A 269 -12.14 17.10 11.46
N ARG A 270 -12.63 18.06 12.26
CA ARG A 270 -13.86 18.80 11.95
C ARG A 270 -13.77 19.55 10.62
N ARG A 271 -12.67 20.27 10.40
CA ARG A 271 -12.46 21.00 9.14
C ARG A 271 -12.42 20.07 7.92
N LEU A 272 -11.80 18.89 8.06
CA LEU A 272 -11.79 17.87 7.01
C LEU A 272 -13.18 17.26 6.77
N LEU A 273 -14.03 17.16 7.81
CA LEU A 273 -15.40 16.68 7.69
C LEU A 273 -16.36 17.72 7.09
N ASP A 274 -16.04 19.01 7.19
CA ASP A 274 -16.85 20.14 6.70
C ASP A 274 -16.47 20.56 5.26
N SER A 275 -15.40 19.99 4.67
CA SER A 275 -14.89 20.28 3.32
C SER A 275 -15.40 19.28 2.29
#